data_7ae6de91a3825973aa626fb9e047d31f
#
_entry.id   7ae6de91a3825973aa626fb9e047d31f
#
_cell.length_a   1.000
_cell.length_b   1.000
_cell.length_c   1.000
_cell.angle_alpha   90.00
_cell.angle_beta   90.00
_cell.angle_gamma   90.00
#
_symmetry.space_group_name_H-M   'P 1'
#
loop_
_entity.id
_entity.type
_entity.pdbx_description
1 polymer ?
#
loop_
_entity_poly.entity_id
_entity_poly.type
_entity_poly.pdbx_seq_one_letter_code
_entity_poly.pdbx_strand_id
1 'polypeptide(L)'
;MFDRIIMLGVSPITLDDLTSGYNIALNITMDPRFNQMLGFSEDEVRQMIRYYKDAGAIKEDVTEDSIIGDIKPWYDNYCFAEESFGKEPSMFNSDMVCYYMNNLVGLGSRPKELVDPNTMTDYGKLKRLIKIDKSEGKRIEVIHDIAEKGFIKARLVSHFPAERMMEFGNFVSLLYYYGMLTIGGTVGDRLKLIIPNNNVRLQYYQYLLDEYSSIHSIDVSELDDAFDMAALDGDWQPLIKYICRAYHDTTAIRQLIEGERNLQGFMNAYLTLTNYYLIAPEMEFSHGYCDFFLLPNYAVYPMVKHSYILELKYLKADATDADAKRQWSEAVDQIKIYAADKKLQSMLHGTQLHPIVVQIKGYDAIRIEEVGGGK
;
A
#
# COMPACT_ATOMS: atom_id res chain seq x y z
N MET A 1 -0.53 39.26 25.78
CA MET A 1 -0.25 39.33 24.32
C MET A 1 0.64 38.17 23.99
N PHE A 2 0.33 37.32 22.97
CA PHE A 2 1.14 36.20 22.60
C PHE A 2 2.23 36.68 21.64
N ASP A 3 3.50 36.29 21.87
CA ASP A 3 4.61 36.65 20.99
C ASP A 3 4.61 35.87 19.70
N ARG A 4 4.18 34.61 19.75
CA ARG A 4 4.08 33.72 18.61
C ARG A 4 2.88 32.78 18.77
N ILE A 5 2.22 32.48 17.64
CA ILE A 5 1.10 31.53 17.59
C ILE A 5 1.42 30.51 16.48
N ILE A 6 1.38 29.22 16.81
CA ILE A 6 1.44 28.13 15.84
C ILE A 6 0.05 27.52 15.79
N MET A 7 -0.53 27.45 14.58
CA MET A 7 -1.79 26.78 14.33
C MET A 7 -1.51 25.48 13.58
N LEU A 8 -1.99 24.40 14.16
CA LEU A 8 -1.95 23.06 13.53
C LEU A 8 -3.35 22.69 13.09
N GLY A 9 -3.47 22.13 11.91
CA GLY A 9 -4.73 21.66 11.33
C GLY A 9 -4.48 20.55 10.32
N VAL A 10 -5.49 19.70 10.14
CA VAL A 10 -5.41 18.53 9.26
C VAL A 10 -5.93 18.83 7.86
N SER A 11 -6.50 20.00 7.61
CA SER A 11 -7.17 20.30 6.35
C SER A 11 -6.79 21.67 5.80
N PRO A 12 -6.49 21.77 4.50
CA PRO A 12 -6.24 23.04 3.82
C PRO A 12 -7.53 23.78 3.46
N ILE A 13 -8.69 23.29 3.92
CA ILE A 13 -9.99 23.87 3.61
C ILE A 13 -10.15 25.18 4.40
N THR A 14 -10.39 26.27 3.68
CA THR A 14 -10.71 27.57 4.30
C THR A 14 -12.21 27.78 4.34
N LEU A 15 -12.67 28.38 5.44
CA LEU A 15 -14.02 28.95 5.52
C LEU A 15 -13.91 30.37 4.97
N ASP A 16 -14.47 30.64 3.81
CA ASP A 16 -14.32 31.92 3.08
C ASP A 16 -14.70 33.16 3.90
N ASP A 17 -15.65 33.02 4.80
CA ASP A 17 -16.13 34.14 5.62
C ASP A 17 -15.21 34.56 6.79
N LEU A 18 -14.21 33.73 7.13
CA LEU A 18 -13.32 33.99 8.27
C LEU A 18 -11.97 34.60 7.87
N THR A 19 -11.66 34.70 6.57
CA THR A 19 -10.35 35.14 6.10
C THR A 19 -10.29 36.57 5.58
N SER A 20 -11.40 37.29 5.55
CA SER A 20 -11.43 38.68 5.08
C SER A 20 -10.76 39.64 6.09
N GLY A 21 -9.44 39.61 6.15
CA GLY A 21 -8.69 40.64 6.89
C GLY A 21 -7.44 40.19 7.66
N TYR A 22 -7.17 38.88 7.81
CA TYR A 22 -6.04 38.38 8.56
C TYR A 22 -5.13 37.46 7.72
N ASN A 23 -4.47 38.04 6.72
CA ASN A 23 -3.42 37.33 5.97
C ASN A 23 -2.04 37.40 6.67
N ILE A 24 -2.00 37.22 8.00
CA ILE A 24 -0.78 37.34 8.79
C ILE A 24 -0.12 35.97 9.01
N ALA A 25 -0.86 34.89 8.85
CA ALA A 25 -0.33 33.52 9.04
C ALA A 25 0.52 33.07 7.85
N LEU A 26 1.76 32.67 8.13
CA LEU A 26 2.64 32.01 7.15
C LEU A 26 2.27 30.52 7.11
N ASN A 27 1.89 30.01 5.94
CA ASN A 27 1.73 28.58 5.75
C ASN A 27 3.14 27.95 5.60
N ILE A 28 3.50 27.09 6.53
CA ILE A 28 4.80 26.41 6.60
C ILE A 28 4.74 24.95 6.20
N THR A 29 3.58 24.45 5.76
CA THR A 29 3.37 22.99 5.50
C THR A 29 4.32 22.44 4.46
N MET A 30 4.63 23.20 3.42
CA MET A 30 5.55 22.80 2.34
C MET A 30 6.87 23.57 2.37
N ASP A 31 7.17 24.27 3.46
CA ASP A 31 8.42 25.02 3.62
C ASP A 31 9.55 24.03 4.00
N PRO A 32 10.64 23.94 3.23
CA PRO A 32 11.72 22.98 3.47
C PRO A 32 12.37 23.12 4.85
N ARG A 33 12.33 24.30 5.46
CA ARG A 33 12.85 24.53 6.82
C ARG A 33 12.08 23.73 7.90
N PHE A 34 10.89 23.27 7.58
CA PHE A 34 10.00 22.55 8.49
C PHE A 34 9.68 21.14 8.04
N ASN A 35 10.39 20.62 7.01
CA ASN A 35 10.16 19.27 6.47
C ASN A 35 10.28 18.16 7.53
N GLN A 36 11.12 18.36 8.55
CA GLN A 36 11.33 17.41 9.65
C GLN A 36 10.61 17.82 10.95
N MET A 37 9.66 18.76 10.88
CA MET A 37 8.94 19.24 12.06
C MET A 37 7.95 18.20 12.62
N LEU A 38 7.41 17.34 11.79
CA LEU A 38 6.44 16.32 12.14
C LEU A 38 6.94 14.93 11.72
N GLY A 39 6.63 13.93 12.53
CA GLY A 39 7.14 12.56 12.35
C GLY A 39 8.44 12.33 13.11
N PHE A 40 9.07 11.19 12.84
CA PHE A 40 10.41 10.84 13.34
C PHE A 40 11.33 10.52 12.17
N SER A 41 12.56 11.00 12.24
CA SER A 41 13.63 10.51 11.38
C SER A 41 14.07 9.09 11.82
N GLU A 42 14.74 8.33 10.95
CA GLU A 42 15.27 7.01 11.31
C GLU A 42 16.21 7.09 12.52
N ASP A 43 17.04 8.13 12.59
CA ASP A 43 17.97 8.33 13.71
C ASP A 43 17.22 8.54 15.05
N GLU A 44 16.13 9.28 15.06
CA GLU A 44 15.31 9.47 16.26
C GLU A 44 14.62 8.17 16.67
N VAL A 45 14.12 7.39 15.72
CA VAL A 45 13.56 6.06 16.00
C VAL A 45 14.63 5.14 16.58
N ARG A 46 15.84 5.13 16.02
CA ARG A 46 16.98 4.35 16.56
C ARG A 46 17.37 4.82 17.97
N GLN A 47 17.35 6.11 18.25
CA GLN A 47 17.57 6.64 19.60
C GLN A 47 16.50 6.16 20.58
N MET A 48 15.23 6.16 20.17
CA MET A 48 14.12 5.65 20.98
C MET A 48 14.31 4.16 21.28
N ILE A 49 14.68 3.34 20.30
CA ILE A 49 14.94 1.91 20.48
C ILE A 49 16.08 1.69 21.49
N ARG A 50 17.21 2.40 21.34
CA ARG A 50 18.34 2.33 22.28
C ARG A 50 17.93 2.68 23.70
N TYR A 51 17.19 3.76 23.87
CA TYR A 51 16.68 4.17 25.19
C TYR A 51 15.89 3.05 25.88
N TYR A 52 15.01 2.37 25.17
CA TYR A 52 14.24 1.25 25.73
C TYR A 52 15.07 -0.02 25.94
N LYS A 53 16.08 -0.26 25.11
CA LYS A 53 17.04 -1.37 25.33
C LYS A 53 17.88 -1.13 26.58
N ASP A 54 18.43 0.06 26.75
CA ASP A 54 19.24 0.44 27.92
C ASP A 54 18.41 0.39 29.22
N ALA A 55 17.12 0.68 29.13
CA ALA A 55 16.17 0.51 30.22
C ALA A 55 15.76 -0.96 30.49
N GLY A 56 16.24 -1.93 29.71
CA GLY A 56 15.88 -3.35 29.83
C GLY A 56 14.43 -3.66 29.40
N ALA A 57 13.76 -2.75 28.71
CA ALA A 57 12.38 -2.92 28.27
C ALA A 57 12.23 -3.67 26.94
N ILE A 58 13.33 -3.80 26.19
CA ILE A 58 13.42 -4.59 24.96
C ILE A 58 14.46 -5.69 25.17
N LYS A 59 14.14 -6.91 24.76
CA LYS A 59 15.02 -8.07 24.87
C LYS A 59 16.34 -7.85 24.09
N GLU A 60 17.45 -8.40 24.58
CA GLU A 60 18.77 -8.23 23.95
C GLU A 60 18.87 -8.81 22.54
N ASP A 61 18.17 -9.92 22.29
CA ASP A 61 18.13 -10.60 20.99
C ASP A 61 17.39 -9.83 19.89
N VAL A 62 16.57 -8.84 20.25
CA VAL A 62 15.90 -7.96 19.30
C VAL A 62 16.84 -6.82 18.89
N THR A 63 17.28 -6.79 17.65
CA THR A 63 18.21 -5.78 17.14
C THR A 63 17.51 -4.51 16.66
N GLU A 64 18.20 -3.37 16.65
CA GLU A 64 17.71 -2.12 16.06
C GLU A 64 17.33 -2.32 14.58
N ASP A 65 18.19 -3.00 13.82
CA ASP A 65 17.95 -3.23 12.39
C ASP A 65 16.75 -4.15 12.13
N SER A 66 16.47 -5.10 13.03
CA SER A 66 15.25 -5.91 12.95
C SER A 66 14.00 -5.05 13.12
N ILE A 67 13.99 -4.16 14.11
CA ILE A 67 12.86 -3.25 14.34
C ILE A 67 12.67 -2.29 13.16
N ILE A 68 13.77 -1.65 12.72
CA ILE A 68 13.72 -0.73 11.57
C ILE A 68 13.26 -1.47 10.31
N GLY A 69 13.76 -2.69 10.08
CA GLY A 69 13.33 -3.54 8.96
C GLY A 69 11.83 -3.84 8.97
N ASP A 70 11.26 -4.07 10.15
CA ASP A 70 9.83 -4.28 10.31
C ASP A 70 9.01 -3.02 9.98
N ILE A 71 9.38 -1.88 10.57
CA ILE A 71 8.53 -0.67 10.54
C ILE A 71 8.76 0.23 9.33
N LYS A 72 9.95 0.22 8.73
CA LYS A 72 10.29 1.13 7.63
C LYS A 72 9.35 1.00 6.42
N PRO A 73 9.04 -0.20 5.91
CA PRO A 73 8.11 -0.35 4.79
C PRO A 73 6.68 0.12 5.11
N TRP A 74 6.34 0.19 6.40
CA TRP A 74 4.98 0.44 6.88
C TRP A 74 4.73 1.88 7.34
N TYR A 75 5.74 2.58 7.85
CA TYR A 75 5.54 3.86 8.54
C TYR A 75 6.38 5.00 7.99
N ASP A 76 7.45 4.70 7.21
CA ASP A 76 8.39 5.69 6.67
C ASP A 76 7.89 6.32 5.36
N ASN A 77 8.76 7.07 4.73
CA ASN A 77 8.72 7.62 3.39
C ASN A 77 7.89 8.91 3.25
N TYR A 78 7.62 9.65 4.34
CA TYR A 78 7.00 10.97 4.23
C TYR A 78 8.03 12.05 3.91
N CYS A 79 7.72 12.88 2.91
CA CYS A 79 8.46 14.08 2.54
C CYS A 79 7.44 15.22 2.33
N PHE A 80 7.63 16.35 3.04
CA PHE A 80 6.67 17.44 3.09
C PHE A 80 7.08 18.65 2.25
N ALA A 81 8.30 18.72 1.75
CA ALA A 81 8.77 19.81 0.92
C ALA A 81 9.50 19.27 -0.33
N GLU A 82 9.24 19.90 -1.48
CA GLU A 82 9.84 19.49 -2.76
C GLU A 82 11.37 19.57 -2.72
N GLU A 83 11.89 20.64 -2.14
CA GLU A 83 13.32 20.91 -2.08
C GLU A 83 14.09 19.95 -1.17
N SER A 84 13.38 19.30 -0.23
CA SER A 84 13.94 18.33 0.71
C SER A 84 13.97 16.91 0.14
N PHE A 85 13.22 16.64 -0.93
CA PHE A 85 13.17 15.30 -1.52
C PHE A 85 14.55 14.86 -2.02
N GLY A 86 15.01 13.69 -1.53
CA GLY A 86 16.31 13.11 -1.85
C GLY A 86 17.54 13.84 -1.25
N LYS A 87 17.33 14.89 -0.46
CA LYS A 87 18.40 15.63 0.24
C LYS A 87 18.33 15.47 1.75
N GLU A 88 17.16 15.29 2.28
CA GLU A 88 16.88 15.09 3.70
C GLU A 88 16.30 13.70 3.93
N PRO A 89 16.41 13.14 5.16
CA PRO A 89 15.79 11.89 5.48
C PRO A 89 14.25 11.97 5.34
N SER A 90 13.63 10.88 4.92
CA SER A 90 12.19 10.71 5.02
C SER A 90 11.77 10.59 6.48
N MET A 91 10.49 10.89 6.74
CA MET A 91 9.94 10.89 8.09
C MET A 91 9.01 9.69 8.28
N PHE A 92 9.15 9.04 9.43
CA PHE A 92 8.22 8.02 9.89
C PHE A 92 6.96 8.66 10.47
N ASN A 93 5.81 8.02 10.29
CA ASN A 93 4.59 8.37 11.00
C ASN A 93 4.79 8.12 12.51
N SER A 94 4.77 9.18 13.30
CA SER A 94 5.05 9.14 14.73
C SER A 94 4.04 8.29 15.52
N ASP A 95 2.76 8.34 15.15
CA ASP A 95 1.71 7.58 15.80
C ASP A 95 1.92 6.07 15.62
N MET A 96 2.22 5.65 14.39
CA MET A 96 2.51 4.25 14.07
C MET A 96 3.79 3.74 14.73
N VAL A 97 4.84 4.56 14.81
CA VAL A 97 6.06 4.20 15.55
C VAL A 97 5.75 4.02 17.03
N CYS A 98 5.00 4.95 17.62
CA CYS A 98 4.58 4.84 19.03
C CYS A 98 3.71 3.59 19.27
N TYR A 99 2.78 3.28 18.37
CA TYR A 99 1.97 2.06 18.43
C TYR A 99 2.84 0.79 18.45
N TYR A 100 3.81 0.69 17.52
CA TYR A 100 4.73 -0.45 17.47
C TYR A 100 5.56 -0.57 18.74
N MET A 101 6.16 0.54 19.19
CA MET A 101 7.00 0.60 20.39
C MET A 101 6.21 0.28 21.66
N ASN A 102 4.98 0.75 21.80
CA ASN A 102 4.11 0.43 22.93
C ASN A 102 3.83 -1.08 23.03
N ASN A 103 3.57 -1.73 21.89
CA ASN A 103 3.41 -3.19 21.86
C ASN A 103 4.71 -3.92 22.24
N LEU A 104 5.82 -3.52 21.61
CA LEU A 104 7.11 -4.15 21.83
C LEU A 104 7.56 -4.04 23.30
N VAL A 105 7.44 -2.86 23.90
CA VAL A 105 7.82 -2.58 25.28
C VAL A 105 6.79 -3.15 26.28
N GLY A 106 5.50 -2.94 26.02
CA GLY A 106 4.45 -3.32 26.96
C GLY A 106 4.09 -4.81 26.95
N LEU A 107 4.12 -5.45 25.79
CA LEU A 107 3.76 -6.87 25.62
C LEU A 107 4.97 -7.77 25.40
N GLY A 108 6.19 -7.20 25.25
CA GLY A 108 7.42 -7.94 25.00
C GLY A 108 7.49 -8.60 23.62
N SER A 109 6.59 -8.20 22.70
CA SER A 109 6.53 -8.72 21.33
C SER A 109 6.05 -7.61 20.37
N ARG A 110 6.42 -7.73 19.10
CA ARG A 110 5.88 -6.86 18.06
C ARG A 110 4.37 -7.02 17.94
N PRO A 111 3.63 -6.00 17.49
CA PRO A 111 2.20 -6.11 17.27
C PRO A 111 1.90 -7.17 16.19
N LYS A 112 0.80 -7.91 16.36
CA LYS A 112 0.32 -8.87 15.35
C LYS A 112 -0.05 -8.17 14.06
N GLU A 113 -0.70 -7.03 14.18
CA GLU A 113 -1.05 -6.16 13.07
C GLU A 113 -0.15 -4.94 13.10
N LEU A 114 0.49 -4.63 11.98
CA LEU A 114 1.37 -3.46 11.87
C LEU A 114 0.59 -2.16 11.67
N VAL A 115 -0.73 -2.23 11.52
CA VAL A 115 -1.63 -1.08 11.48
C VAL A 115 -2.42 -1.04 12.78
N ASP A 116 -2.39 0.11 13.48
CA ASP A 116 -3.19 0.29 14.68
C ASP A 116 -4.69 0.21 14.32
N PRO A 117 -5.47 -0.72 14.92
CA PRO A 117 -6.91 -0.81 14.71
C PRO A 117 -7.65 0.51 14.99
N ASN A 118 -7.14 1.36 15.89
CA ASN A 118 -7.73 2.67 16.16
C ASN A 118 -7.55 3.65 15.00
N THR A 119 -6.46 3.56 14.25
CA THR A 119 -6.27 4.37 13.04
C THR A 119 -7.14 3.88 11.89
N MET A 120 -7.62 2.64 11.92
CA MET A 120 -8.59 2.14 10.95
C MET A 120 -9.91 2.93 10.97
N THR A 121 -10.23 3.63 12.04
CA THR A 121 -11.36 4.59 12.05
C THR A 121 -11.13 5.79 11.11
N ASP A 122 -9.88 6.12 10.80
CA ASP A 122 -9.51 7.16 9.84
C ASP A 122 -9.71 6.73 8.37
N TYR A 123 -9.81 5.43 8.09
CA TYR A 123 -10.25 4.93 6.76
C TYR A 123 -11.61 5.49 6.35
N GLY A 124 -12.49 5.75 7.32
CA GLY A 124 -13.73 6.46 7.09
C GLY A 124 -13.54 7.88 6.54
N LYS A 125 -12.35 8.49 6.69
CA LYS A 125 -12.05 9.82 6.13
C LYS A 125 -11.97 9.78 4.62
N LEU A 126 -11.18 8.86 4.05
CA LEU A 126 -11.09 8.70 2.59
C LEU A 126 -12.47 8.40 1.99
N LYS A 127 -13.20 7.46 2.59
CA LYS A 127 -14.57 7.11 2.18
C LYS A 127 -15.54 8.29 2.27
N ARG A 128 -15.45 9.11 3.33
CA ARG A 128 -16.26 10.35 3.47
C ARG A 128 -15.88 11.39 2.43
N LEU A 129 -14.59 11.62 2.20
CA LEU A 129 -14.10 12.57 1.22
C LEU A 129 -14.60 12.24 -0.20
N ILE A 130 -14.67 10.96 -0.54
CA ILE A 130 -15.12 10.51 -1.84
C ILE A 130 -16.65 10.58 -1.92
N LYS A 131 -17.39 10.26 -0.86
CA LYS A 131 -18.86 10.21 -0.83
C LYS A 131 -19.57 11.59 -0.72
N ILE A 132 -18.85 12.67 -0.43
CA ILE A 132 -19.46 13.99 -0.20
C ILE A 132 -20.14 14.58 -1.44
N ASP A 133 -19.91 14.04 -2.65
CA ASP A 133 -20.44 14.61 -3.87
C ASP A 133 -21.13 13.64 -4.83
N LYS A 134 -22.11 14.19 -5.58
CA LYS A 134 -22.84 13.52 -6.65
C LYS A 134 -22.00 13.23 -7.93
N SER A 135 -20.74 13.70 -8.00
CA SER A 135 -19.79 13.45 -9.09
C SER A 135 -18.83 12.29 -8.78
N GLU A 136 -19.33 11.21 -8.18
CA GLU A 136 -18.56 10.07 -7.68
C GLU A 136 -17.55 9.48 -8.70
N GLY A 137 -17.88 9.46 -9.98
CA GLY A 137 -17.05 8.80 -11.01
C GLY A 137 -15.62 9.33 -11.11
N LYS A 138 -15.43 10.65 -11.14
CA LYS A 138 -14.09 11.24 -11.37
C LYS A 138 -13.10 11.06 -10.21
N ARG A 139 -13.59 10.95 -8.98
CA ARG A 139 -12.73 10.75 -7.81
C ARG A 139 -12.32 9.31 -7.65
N ILE A 140 -13.24 8.41 -7.93
CA ILE A 140 -12.96 6.98 -7.99
C ILE A 140 -11.86 6.72 -9.01
N GLU A 141 -11.93 7.34 -10.20
CA GLU A 141 -10.88 7.27 -11.22
C GLU A 141 -9.52 7.75 -10.70
N VAL A 142 -9.48 8.85 -9.91
CA VAL A 142 -8.23 9.34 -9.30
C VAL A 142 -7.68 8.33 -8.28
N ILE A 143 -8.53 7.74 -7.45
CA ILE A 143 -8.12 6.72 -6.47
C ILE A 143 -7.62 5.45 -7.17
N HIS A 144 -8.32 5.00 -8.22
CA HIS A 144 -7.87 3.89 -9.06
C HIS A 144 -6.50 4.20 -9.69
N ASP A 145 -6.33 5.37 -10.29
CA ASP A 145 -5.08 5.81 -10.88
C ASP A 145 -3.92 5.80 -9.88
N ILE A 146 -4.17 6.27 -8.65
CA ILE A 146 -3.17 6.26 -7.58
C ILE A 146 -2.84 4.83 -7.13
N ALA A 147 -3.85 4.01 -6.90
CA ALA A 147 -3.67 2.63 -6.44
C ALA A 147 -2.95 1.78 -7.50
N GLU A 148 -3.30 1.99 -8.78
CA GLU A 148 -2.73 1.27 -9.92
C GLU A 148 -1.28 1.68 -10.21
N LYS A 149 -1.05 3.00 -10.33
CA LYS A 149 0.26 3.54 -10.75
C LYS A 149 1.23 3.73 -9.58
N GLY A 150 0.72 3.69 -8.35
CA GLY A 150 1.46 4.05 -7.13
C GLY A 150 1.77 5.55 -7.04
N PHE A 151 1.37 6.37 -8.01
CA PHE A 151 1.62 7.81 -8.03
C PHE A 151 0.61 8.59 -8.87
N ILE A 152 0.54 9.90 -8.61
CA ILE A 152 -0.18 10.87 -9.43
C ILE A 152 0.66 12.15 -9.62
N LYS A 153 0.46 12.84 -10.73
CA LYS A 153 1.16 14.10 -11.02
C LYS A 153 0.20 15.27 -10.84
N ALA A 154 0.50 16.16 -9.91
CA ALA A 154 -0.32 17.33 -9.63
C ALA A 154 0.51 18.52 -9.17
N ARG A 155 -0.10 19.70 -9.17
CA ARG A 155 0.35 20.86 -8.41
C ARG A 155 -0.43 20.91 -7.11
N LEU A 156 0.27 21.06 -5.99
CA LEU A 156 -0.37 21.20 -4.69
C LEU A 156 -0.93 22.61 -4.53
N VAL A 157 -2.15 22.67 -4.00
CA VAL A 157 -2.85 23.92 -3.64
C VAL A 157 -2.81 24.05 -2.14
N SER A 158 -2.27 25.16 -1.64
CA SER A 158 -2.03 25.37 -0.21
C SER A 158 -3.30 25.63 0.61
N HIS A 159 -4.34 26.16 -0.01
CA HIS A 159 -5.64 26.42 0.60
C HIS A 159 -6.71 26.61 -0.46
N PHE A 160 -7.92 26.15 -0.18
CA PHE A 160 -9.08 26.28 -1.06
C PHE A 160 -10.39 26.22 -0.27
N PRO A 161 -11.46 26.87 -0.75
CA PRO A 161 -12.77 26.79 -0.11
C PRO A 161 -13.40 25.39 -0.28
N ALA A 162 -14.30 25.04 0.65
CA ALA A 162 -14.94 23.72 0.68
C ALA A 162 -15.70 23.41 -0.61
N GLU A 163 -16.31 24.42 -1.25
CA GLU A 163 -17.08 24.30 -2.49
C GLU A 163 -16.21 23.84 -3.67
N ARG A 164 -14.91 24.16 -3.62
CA ARG A 164 -13.94 23.82 -4.67
C ARG A 164 -13.13 22.57 -4.37
N MET A 165 -13.44 21.87 -3.29
CA MET A 165 -12.76 20.63 -2.88
C MET A 165 -12.80 19.54 -3.96
N MET A 166 -13.78 19.63 -4.89
CA MET A 166 -14.01 18.67 -5.97
C MET A 166 -13.12 18.85 -7.18
N GLU A 167 -12.48 19.98 -7.31
CA GLU A 167 -11.53 20.21 -8.40
C GLU A 167 -10.34 19.26 -8.24
N PHE A 168 -9.88 18.67 -9.34
CA PHE A 168 -8.81 17.67 -9.34
C PHE A 168 -7.59 18.06 -8.49
N GLY A 169 -7.05 19.27 -8.69
CA GLY A 169 -5.89 19.75 -7.94
C GLY A 169 -6.14 19.88 -6.43
N ASN A 170 -7.34 20.32 -6.05
CA ASN A 170 -7.74 20.48 -4.66
C ASN A 170 -7.95 19.10 -3.99
N PHE A 171 -8.57 18.15 -4.68
CA PHE A 171 -8.78 16.81 -4.18
C PHE A 171 -7.45 16.06 -3.98
N VAL A 172 -6.53 16.14 -4.94
CA VAL A 172 -5.19 15.54 -4.81
C VAL A 172 -4.39 16.23 -3.69
N SER A 173 -4.51 17.56 -3.55
CA SER A 173 -3.89 18.29 -2.45
C SER A 173 -4.45 17.84 -1.09
N LEU A 174 -5.75 17.61 -1.01
CA LEU A 174 -6.39 17.10 0.20
C LEU A 174 -5.84 15.72 0.59
N LEU A 175 -5.67 14.80 -0.38
CA LEU A 175 -5.04 13.50 -0.14
C LEU A 175 -3.61 13.65 0.40
N TYR A 176 -2.84 14.60 -0.13
CA TYR A 176 -1.51 14.91 0.39
C TYR A 176 -1.55 15.43 1.83
N TYR A 177 -2.40 16.40 2.14
CA TYR A 177 -2.53 16.96 3.49
C TYR A 177 -3.05 15.96 4.53
N TYR A 178 -3.80 14.96 4.10
CA TYR A 178 -4.22 13.83 4.95
C TYR A 178 -3.17 12.73 5.08
N GLY A 179 -1.99 12.89 4.47
CA GLY A 179 -0.93 11.90 4.51
C GLY A 179 -1.20 10.65 3.65
N MET A 180 -2.22 10.70 2.78
CA MET A 180 -2.52 9.65 1.83
C MET A 180 -1.56 9.64 0.64
N LEU A 181 -0.92 10.76 0.38
CA LEU A 181 0.14 10.94 -0.61
C LEU A 181 1.32 11.66 0.02
N THR A 182 2.50 11.47 -0.54
CA THR A 182 3.73 12.18 -0.19
C THR A 182 4.49 12.60 -1.45
N ILE A 183 5.46 13.50 -1.31
CA ILE A 183 6.30 13.95 -2.42
C ILE A 183 7.30 12.85 -2.75
N GLY A 184 7.24 12.31 -3.97
CA GLY A 184 8.15 11.30 -4.54
C GLY A 184 8.97 11.83 -5.71
N GLY A 185 9.10 13.15 -5.84
CA GLY A 185 9.89 13.82 -6.88
C GLY A 185 9.10 14.80 -7.71
N THR A 186 9.68 15.21 -8.85
CA THR A 186 9.10 16.15 -9.81
C THR A 186 9.11 15.59 -11.23
N VAL A 187 8.10 15.97 -12.02
CA VAL A 187 8.03 15.65 -13.45
C VAL A 187 7.60 16.91 -14.20
N GLY A 188 8.58 17.59 -14.81
CA GLY A 188 8.38 18.91 -15.41
C GLY A 188 8.08 19.94 -14.33
N ASP A 189 6.94 20.59 -14.41
CA ASP A 189 6.46 21.61 -13.47
C ASP A 189 5.43 21.09 -12.44
N ARG A 190 5.30 19.77 -12.33
CA ARG A 190 4.37 19.11 -11.42
C ARG A 190 5.09 18.18 -10.45
N LEU A 191 4.57 18.11 -9.23
CA LEU A 191 5.03 17.12 -8.27
C LEU A 191 4.57 15.73 -8.70
N LYS A 192 5.44 14.74 -8.53
CA LYS A 192 5.11 13.33 -8.51
C LYS A 192 4.75 12.98 -7.07
N LEU A 193 3.47 12.78 -6.81
CA LEU A 193 2.98 12.39 -5.50
C LEU A 193 2.79 10.87 -5.50
N ILE A 194 3.32 10.20 -4.49
CA ILE A 194 3.34 8.73 -4.36
C ILE A 194 2.59 8.30 -3.10
N ILE A 195 2.17 7.04 -3.07
CA ILE A 195 1.73 6.38 -1.83
C ILE A 195 2.96 6.24 -0.92
N PRO A 196 2.93 6.77 0.32
CA PRO A 196 4.14 6.80 1.16
C PRO A 196 4.62 5.42 1.58
N ASN A 197 3.73 4.54 2.01
CA ASN A 197 4.08 3.27 2.64
C ASN A 197 2.95 2.24 2.58
N ASN A 198 3.21 1.04 3.11
CA ASN A 198 2.25 -0.05 3.08
C ASN A 198 1.00 0.21 3.92
N ASN A 199 1.10 0.94 5.04
CA ASN A 199 -0.07 1.32 5.83
C ASN A 199 -1.07 2.12 4.98
N VAL A 200 -0.60 3.15 4.28
CA VAL A 200 -1.46 3.96 3.40
C VAL A 200 -1.91 3.16 2.18
N ARG A 201 -1.05 2.29 1.63
CA ARG A 201 -1.41 1.42 0.50
C ARG A 201 -2.57 0.49 0.83
N LEU A 202 -2.57 -0.11 2.02
CA LEU A 202 -3.70 -0.91 2.50
C LEU A 202 -5.00 -0.10 2.54
N GLN A 203 -4.93 1.18 2.88
CA GLN A 203 -6.11 2.05 2.91
C GLN A 203 -6.71 2.23 1.51
N TYR A 204 -5.89 2.43 0.49
CA TYR A 204 -6.37 2.49 -0.89
C TYR A 204 -7.01 1.16 -1.32
N TYR A 205 -6.38 0.02 -1.01
CA TYR A 205 -6.92 -1.29 -1.37
C TYR A 205 -8.21 -1.61 -0.62
N GLN A 206 -8.28 -1.28 0.68
CA GLN A 206 -9.51 -1.45 1.46
C GLN A 206 -10.66 -0.60 0.91
N TYR A 207 -10.36 0.62 0.49
CA TYR A 207 -11.36 1.46 -0.17
C TYR A 207 -11.86 0.83 -1.46
N LEU A 208 -10.95 0.37 -2.33
CA LEU A 208 -11.32 -0.30 -3.58
C LEU A 208 -12.12 -1.58 -3.32
N LEU A 209 -11.73 -2.35 -2.31
CA LEU A 209 -12.46 -3.55 -1.90
C LEU A 209 -13.88 -3.25 -1.44
N ASP A 210 -14.07 -2.18 -0.65
CA ASP A 210 -15.39 -1.72 -0.22
C ASP A 210 -16.28 -1.32 -1.42
N GLU A 211 -15.69 -0.67 -2.43
CA GLU A 211 -16.40 -0.34 -3.67
C GLU A 211 -16.77 -1.63 -4.45
N TYR A 212 -15.84 -2.56 -4.58
CA TYR A 212 -16.10 -3.86 -5.21
C TYR A 212 -17.14 -4.67 -4.43
N SER A 213 -17.11 -4.66 -3.09
CA SER A 213 -18.05 -5.36 -2.22
C SER A 213 -19.46 -4.78 -2.29
N SER A 214 -19.60 -3.49 -2.59
CA SER A 214 -20.92 -2.88 -2.81
C SER A 214 -21.62 -3.43 -4.05
N ILE A 215 -20.85 -4.03 -4.96
CA ILE A 215 -21.27 -4.57 -6.24
C ILE A 215 -21.43 -6.11 -6.18
N HIS A 216 -20.54 -6.76 -5.44
CA HIS A 216 -20.51 -8.22 -5.27
C HIS A 216 -20.23 -8.57 -3.81
N SER A 217 -21.07 -9.40 -3.19
CA SER A 217 -20.84 -9.84 -1.82
C SER A 217 -19.60 -10.74 -1.74
N ILE A 218 -18.61 -10.32 -0.95
CA ILE A 218 -17.45 -11.15 -0.66
C ILE A 218 -17.84 -12.13 0.42
N ASP A 219 -17.71 -13.43 0.15
CA ASP A 219 -17.80 -14.45 1.17
C ASP A 219 -16.46 -14.53 1.91
N VAL A 220 -16.40 -13.82 3.03
CA VAL A 220 -15.20 -13.73 3.86
C VAL A 220 -14.82 -15.11 4.40
N SER A 221 -15.79 -15.97 4.72
CA SER A 221 -15.51 -17.30 5.27
C SER A 221 -14.85 -18.21 4.24
N GLU A 222 -15.37 -18.24 2.98
CA GLU A 222 -14.75 -19.02 1.90
C GLU A 222 -13.32 -18.52 1.61
N LEU A 223 -13.10 -17.19 1.70
CA LEU A 223 -11.80 -16.61 1.45
C LEU A 223 -10.80 -16.91 2.58
N ASP A 224 -11.22 -16.84 3.85
CA ASP A 224 -10.39 -17.18 5.01
C ASP A 224 -9.97 -18.66 4.96
N ASP A 225 -10.90 -19.58 4.67
CA ASP A 225 -10.60 -20.99 4.49
C ASP A 225 -9.57 -21.22 3.35
N ALA A 226 -9.71 -20.48 2.25
CA ALA A 226 -8.77 -20.56 1.14
C ALA A 226 -7.36 -20.03 1.50
N PHE A 227 -7.27 -19.02 2.35
CA PHE A 227 -6.00 -18.55 2.89
C PHE A 227 -5.37 -19.55 3.85
N ASP A 228 -6.17 -20.19 4.70
CA ASP A 228 -5.70 -21.27 5.61
C ASP A 228 -5.09 -22.42 4.81
N MET A 229 -5.79 -22.90 3.78
CA MET A 229 -5.31 -23.95 2.89
C MET A 229 -3.99 -23.56 2.19
N ALA A 230 -3.91 -22.35 1.69
CA ALA A 230 -2.68 -21.84 1.07
C ALA A 230 -1.54 -21.73 2.09
N ALA A 231 -1.78 -21.15 3.27
CA ALA A 231 -0.73 -20.86 4.24
C ALA A 231 -0.18 -22.11 4.95
N LEU A 232 -1.04 -23.08 5.25
CA LEU A 232 -0.73 -24.22 6.11
C LEU A 232 -0.46 -25.49 5.30
N ASP A 233 -1.23 -25.71 4.22
CA ASP A 233 -1.22 -26.96 3.45
C ASP A 233 -0.53 -26.82 2.07
N GLY A 234 -0.33 -25.59 1.59
CA GLY A 234 0.22 -25.30 0.26
C GLY A 234 -0.79 -25.45 -0.86
N ASP A 235 -2.06 -25.66 -0.55
CA ASP A 235 -3.13 -25.69 -1.56
C ASP A 235 -3.60 -24.27 -1.88
N TRP A 236 -2.92 -23.64 -2.79
CA TRP A 236 -3.15 -22.27 -3.25
C TRP A 236 -4.29 -22.14 -4.26
N GLN A 237 -4.74 -23.26 -4.86
CA GLN A 237 -5.69 -23.20 -5.97
C GLN A 237 -7.06 -22.62 -5.57
N PRO A 238 -7.66 -22.96 -4.40
CA PRO A 238 -8.90 -22.34 -3.97
C PRO A 238 -8.84 -20.82 -3.89
N LEU A 239 -7.74 -20.27 -3.34
CA LEU A 239 -7.52 -18.83 -3.20
C LEU A 239 -7.49 -18.11 -4.57
N ILE A 240 -6.65 -18.58 -5.48
CA ILE A 240 -6.52 -17.94 -6.79
C ILE A 240 -7.80 -18.10 -7.62
N LYS A 241 -8.44 -19.27 -7.56
CA LYS A 241 -9.73 -19.50 -8.23
C LYS A 241 -10.84 -18.61 -7.67
N TYR A 242 -10.88 -18.39 -6.35
CA TYR A 242 -11.83 -17.49 -5.73
C TYR A 242 -11.69 -16.07 -6.28
N ILE A 243 -10.47 -15.53 -6.30
CA ILE A 243 -10.18 -14.18 -6.81
C ILE A 243 -10.53 -14.06 -8.30
N CYS A 244 -10.15 -15.06 -9.11
CA CYS A 244 -10.47 -15.08 -10.53
C CYS A 244 -11.98 -15.16 -10.79
N ARG A 245 -12.73 -15.94 -9.99
CA ARG A 245 -14.20 -16.01 -10.05
C ARG A 245 -14.83 -14.68 -9.68
N ALA A 246 -14.38 -14.04 -8.60
CA ALA A 246 -14.85 -12.72 -8.21
C ALA A 246 -14.64 -11.67 -9.30
N TYR A 247 -13.51 -11.72 -10.00
CA TYR A 247 -13.22 -10.87 -11.16
C TYR A 247 -14.16 -11.16 -12.34
N HIS A 248 -14.38 -12.44 -12.66
CA HIS A 248 -15.27 -12.87 -13.75
C HIS A 248 -16.72 -12.47 -13.50
N ASP A 249 -17.25 -12.69 -12.28
CA ASP A 249 -18.68 -12.58 -11.99
C ASP A 249 -19.18 -11.14 -11.86
N THR A 250 -18.28 -10.19 -11.67
CA THR A 250 -18.67 -8.82 -11.35
C THR A 250 -18.71 -7.92 -12.57
N THR A 251 -19.89 -7.79 -13.21
CA THR A 251 -20.09 -7.01 -14.45
C THR A 251 -19.72 -5.53 -14.30
N ALA A 252 -19.97 -4.92 -13.14
CA ALA A 252 -19.64 -3.51 -12.91
C ALA A 252 -18.13 -3.31 -12.68
N ILE A 253 -17.44 -4.28 -12.11
CA ILE A 253 -15.97 -4.29 -12.03
C ILE A 253 -15.38 -4.37 -13.44
N ARG A 254 -15.99 -5.13 -14.35
CA ARG A 254 -15.53 -5.25 -15.75
C ARG A 254 -15.50 -3.92 -16.50
N GLN A 255 -16.38 -2.98 -16.17
CA GLN A 255 -16.39 -1.65 -16.76
C GLN A 255 -15.32 -0.71 -16.20
N LEU A 256 -14.84 -1.00 -14.99
CA LEU A 256 -13.83 -0.21 -14.28
C LEU A 256 -12.42 -0.75 -14.46
N ILE A 257 -12.29 -2.07 -14.72
CA ILE A 257 -11.01 -2.79 -14.72
C ILE A 257 -10.73 -3.30 -16.15
N GLU A 258 -10.10 -2.49 -16.97
CA GLU A 258 -9.50 -2.92 -18.24
C GLU A 258 -7.97 -2.83 -18.15
N GLY A 259 -7.30 -3.98 -18.38
CA GLY A 259 -5.84 -4.05 -18.45
C GLY A 259 -5.16 -4.70 -17.23
N GLU A 260 -3.89 -5.03 -17.42
CA GLU A 260 -3.08 -5.80 -16.48
C GLU A 260 -2.95 -5.09 -15.11
N ARG A 261 -2.72 -3.79 -15.12
CA ARG A 261 -2.54 -3.01 -13.89
C ARG A 261 -3.79 -2.91 -13.02
N ASN A 262 -4.95 -2.72 -13.65
CA ASN A 262 -6.22 -2.70 -12.94
C ASN A 262 -6.51 -4.05 -12.30
N LEU A 263 -6.20 -5.13 -13.01
CA LEU A 263 -6.31 -6.49 -12.50
C LEU A 263 -5.33 -6.74 -11.34
N GLN A 264 -4.10 -6.21 -11.42
CA GLN A 264 -3.14 -6.25 -10.30
C GLN A 264 -3.71 -5.55 -9.06
N GLY A 265 -4.30 -4.36 -9.22
CA GLY A 265 -4.94 -3.63 -8.12
C GLY A 265 -6.10 -4.42 -7.48
N PHE A 266 -6.93 -5.07 -8.33
CA PHE A 266 -8.01 -5.94 -7.89
C PHE A 266 -7.48 -7.14 -7.08
N MET A 267 -6.50 -7.86 -7.61
CA MET A 267 -5.91 -9.00 -6.92
C MET A 267 -5.24 -8.57 -5.60
N ASN A 268 -4.54 -7.44 -5.58
CA ASN A 268 -3.95 -6.90 -4.37
C ASN A 268 -5.01 -6.64 -3.28
N ALA A 269 -6.16 -6.08 -3.65
CA ALA A 269 -7.23 -5.80 -2.69
C ALA A 269 -7.71 -7.08 -1.98
N TYR A 270 -7.84 -8.19 -2.71
CA TYR A 270 -8.19 -9.49 -2.12
C TYR A 270 -7.05 -10.11 -1.34
N LEU A 271 -5.83 -10.12 -1.89
CA LEU A 271 -4.67 -10.73 -1.24
C LEU A 271 -4.30 -10.06 0.08
N THR A 272 -4.60 -8.78 0.25
CA THR A 272 -4.33 -8.04 1.50
C THR A 272 -5.34 -8.31 2.63
N LEU A 273 -6.38 -9.11 2.39
CA LEU A 273 -7.34 -9.49 3.44
C LEU A 273 -6.79 -10.52 4.44
N THR A 274 -5.64 -11.12 4.15
CA THR A 274 -5.01 -12.06 5.07
C THR A 274 -3.97 -11.39 5.96
N ASN A 275 -3.82 -11.90 7.19
CA ASN A 275 -2.72 -11.55 8.08
C ASN A 275 -1.54 -12.52 7.99
N TYR A 276 -1.69 -13.66 7.29
CA TYR A 276 -0.61 -14.64 7.11
C TYR A 276 0.55 -14.10 6.29
N TYR A 277 0.27 -13.20 5.36
CA TYR A 277 1.24 -12.69 4.41
C TYR A 277 1.33 -11.17 4.44
N LEU A 278 2.54 -10.69 4.30
CA LEU A 278 2.83 -9.32 3.89
C LEU A 278 2.86 -9.31 2.36
N ILE A 279 1.92 -8.63 1.74
CA ILE A 279 1.86 -8.55 0.29
C ILE A 279 2.82 -7.47 -0.18
N ALA A 280 3.84 -7.84 -0.95
CA ALA A 280 4.76 -6.94 -1.62
C ALA A 280 4.46 -6.91 -3.12
N PRO A 281 3.62 -5.96 -3.58
CA PRO A 281 3.38 -5.79 -5.02
C PRO A 281 4.59 -5.14 -5.68
N GLU A 282 4.86 -5.51 -6.94
CA GLU A 282 5.96 -4.97 -7.74
C GLU A 282 7.32 -5.00 -7.01
N MET A 283 7.61 -6.13 -6.35
CA MET A 283 8.88 -6.27 -5.64
C MET A 283 10.03 -6.39 -6.63
N GLU A 284 11.01 -5.49 -6.45
CA GLU A 284 12.21 -5.45 -7.28
C GLU A 284 13.20 -6.54 -6.89
N PHE A 285 13.56 -7.36 -7.85
CA PHE A 285 14.64 -8.33 -7.79
C PHE A 285 15.76 -7.96 -8.77
N SER A 286 16.86 -8.71 -8.78
CA SER A 286 18.04 -8.43 -9.60
C SER A 286 17.76 -8.36 -11.11
N HIS A 287 16.66 -8.94 -11.57
CA HIS A 287 16.32 -9.07 -12.98
C HIS A 287 14.92 -8.54 -13.36
N GLY A 288 14.29 -7.73 -12.51
CA GLY A 288 12.99 -7.11 -12.76
C GLY A 288 12.07 -7.12 -11.56
N TYR A 289 10.79 -6.90 -11.82
CA TYR A 289 9.75 -6.77 -10.81
C TYR A 289 8.82 -7.98 -10.89
N CYS A 290 8.58 -8.64 -9.75
CA CYS A 290 7.54 -9.65 -9.59
C CYS A 290 6.22 -8.97 -9.28
N ASP A 291 5.12 -9.38 -9.91
CA ASP A 291 3.82 -8.74 -9.70
C ASP A 291 3.36 -8.84 -8.26
N PHE A 292 3.47 -10.03 -7.64
CA PHE A 292 3.14 -10.22 -6.23
C PHE A 292 4.11 -11.16 -5.54
N PHE A 293 4.53 -10.77 -4.35
CA PHE A 293 5.20 -11.67 -3.42
C PHE A 293 4.41 -11.71 -2.10
N LEU A 294 3.89 -12.89 -1.78
CA LEU A 294 3.24 -13.19 -0.52
C LEU A 294 4.33 -13.64 0.45
N LEU A 295 4.90 -12.67 1.17
CA LEU A 295 5.92 -12.90 2.17
C LEU A 295 5.27 -13.35 3.47
N PRO A 296 5.59 -14.52 4.02
CA PRO A 296 5.03 -14.97 5.29
C PRO A 296 5.31 -13.97 6.41
N ASN A 297 4.29 -13.60 7.14
CA ASN A 297 4.41 -12.83 8.38
C ASN A 297 4.90 -13.77 9.51
N TYR A 298 6.09 -14.32 9.32
CA TYR A 298 6.63 -15.46 10.06
C TYR A 298 6.76 -15.21 11.56
N ALA A 299 7.03 -13.97 11.95
CA ALA A 299 7.18 -13.67 13.37
C ALA A 299 5.83 -13.62 14.11
N VAL A 300 4.71 -13.46 13.39
CA VAL A 300 3.37 -13.54 13.99
C VAL A 300 2.77 -14.94 13.78
N TYR A 301 3.00 -15.51 12.60
CA TYR A 301 2.45 -16.79 12.16
C TYR A 301 3.56 -17.78 11.80
N PRO A 302 4.35 -18.27 12.77
CA PRO A 302 5.49 -19.18 12.52
C PRO A 302 5.03 -20.54 11.97
N MET A 303 3.74 -20.85 12.01
CA MET A 303 3.15 -22.06 11.43
C MET A 303 3.01 -21.99 9.91
N VAL A 304 3.11 -20.83 9.29
CA VAL A 304 3.05 -20.69 7.82
C VAL A 304 4.25 -21.40 7.18
N LYS A 305 3.96 -22.33 6.27
CA LYS A 305 4.97 -23.19 5.63
C LYS A 305 5.21 -22.87 4.17
N HIS A 306 4.38 -22.03 3.58
CA HIS A 306 4.33 -21.79 2.15
C HIS A 306 4.42 -20.31 1.85
N SER A 307 5.21 -19.95 0.84
CA SER A 307 5.38 -18.60 0.28
C SER A 307 5.03 -18.61 -1.18
N TYR A 308 4.58 -17.50 -1.71
CA TYR A 308 4.09 -17.44 -3.09
C TYR A 308 4.70 -16.25 -3.82
N ILE A 309 5.12 -16.48 -5.06
CA ILE A 309 5.28 -15.42 -6.04
C ILE A 309 4.28 -15.65 -7.16
N LEU A 310 3.61 -14.59 -7.59
CA LEU A 310 2.65 -14.66 -8.68
C LEU A 310 3.09 -13.72 -9.81
N GLU A 311 3.02 -14.23 -11.01
CA GLU A 311 3.16 -13.49 -12.25
C GLU A 311 1.82 -13.45 -12.95
N LEU A 312 1.29 -12.25 -13.15
CA LEU A 312 0.00 -12.01 -13.77
C LEU A 312 0.19 -11.59 -15.21
N LYS A 313 -0.57 -12.20 -16.10
CA LYS A 313 -0.60 -11.80 -17.51
C LYS A 313 -2.03 -11.55 -17.97
N TYR A 314 -2.23 -10.40 -18.58
CA TYR A 314 -3.52 -10.00 -19.13
C TYR A 314 -3.47 -9.95 -20.65
N LEU A 315 -4.48 -10.52 -21.27
CA LEU A 315 -4.74 -10.45 -22.70
C LEU A 315 -6.11 -9.82 -22.95
N LYS A 316 -6.19 -9.00 -23.96
CA LYS A 316 -7.50 -8.53 -24.44
C LYS A 316 -8.34 -9.69 -24.94
N ALA A 317 -9.66 -9.55 -24.93
CA ALA A 317 -10.58 -10.60 -25.34
C ALA A 317 -10.38 -11.05 -26.80
N ASP A 318 -9.92 -10.15 -27.67
CA ASP A 318 -9.64 -10.40 -29.07
C ASP A 318 -8.24 -10.93 -29.39
N ALA A 319 -7.37 -11.10 -28.38
CA ALA A 319 -6.03 -11.65 -28.56
C ALA A 319 -6.07 -13.08 -29.13
N THR A 320 -5.06 -13.41 -29.92
CA THR A 320 -4.97 -14.75 -30.56
C THR A 320 -4.42 -15.80 -29.61
N ASP A 321 -4.64 -17.09 -29.92
CA ASP A 321 -4.05 -18.19 -29.18
C ASP A 321 -2.50 -18.22 -29.29
N ALA A 322 -1.97 -17.69 -30.40
CA ALA A 322 -0.53 -17.52 -30.56
C ALA A 322 0.04 -16.48 -29.59
N ASP A 323 -0.66 -15.37 -29.38
CA ASP A 323 -0.30 -14.35 -28.41
C ASP A 323 -0.37 -14.91 -26.98
N ALA A 324 -1.41 -15.68 -26.66
CA ALA A 324 -1.55 -16.32 -25.37
C ALA A 324 -0.38 -17.29 -25.08
N LYS A 325 0.00 -18.12 -26.04
CA LYS A 325 1.12 -19.05 -25.88
C LYS A 325 2.46 -18.33 -25.72
N ARG A 326 2.71 -17.28 -26.50
CA ARG A 326 3.93 -16.48 -26.40
C ARG A 326 4.05 -15.83 -25.02
N GLN A 327 3.00 -15.08 -24.59
CA GLN A 327 2.98 -14.41 -23.32
C GLN A 327 3.12 -15.38 -22.14
N TRP A 328 2.51 -16.56 -22.22
CA TRP A 328 2.66 -17.62 -21.23
C TRP A 328 4.11 -18.08 -21.11
N SER A 329 4.78 -18.35 -22.24
CA SER A 329 6.19 -18.78 -22.23
C SER A 329 7.08 -17.72 -21.59
N GLU A 330 6.88 -16.46 -21.94
CA GLU A 330 7.61 -15.32 -21.36
C GLU A 330 7.41 -15.23 -19.85
N ALA A 331 6.16 -15.39 -19.37
CA ALA A 331 5.84 -15.36 -17.95
C ALA A 331 6.49 -16.52 -17.17
N VAL A 332 6.47 -17.72 -17.76
CA VAL A 332 7.11 -18.90 -17.16
C VAL A 332 8.62 -18.73 -17.04
N ASP A 333 9.26 -18.14 -18.03
CA ASP A 333 10.70 -17.90 -17.98
C ASP A 333 11.03 -16.79 -16.95
N GLN A 334 10.21 -15.76 -16.90
CA GLN A 334 10.35 -14.64 -15.98
C GLN A 334 10.22 -15.09 -14.52
N ILE A 335 9.18 -15.83 -14.17
CA ILE A 335 8.95 -16.27 -12.80
C ILE A 335 10.01 -17.25 -12.29
N LYS A 336 10.60 -18.07 -13.19
CA LYS A 336 11.75 -18.94 -12.84
C LYS A 336 12.98 -18.14 -12.44
N ILE A 337 13.23 -17.03 -13.13
CA ILE A 337 14.34 -16.14 -12.82
C ILE A 337 14.12 -15.50 -11.42
N TYR A 338 12.90 -15.07 -11.13
CA TYR A 338 12.57 -14.52 -9.81
C TYR A 338 12.68 -15.57 -8.72
N ALA A 339 12.15 -16.77 -8.93
CA ALA A 339 12.23 -17.87 -7.97
C ALA A 339 13.68 -18.23 -7.60
N ALA A 340 14.63 -18.05 -8.52
CA ALA A 340 16.06 -18.30 -8.29
C ALA A 340 16.82 -17.11 -7.69
N ASP A 341 16.18 -15.94 -7.48
CA ASP A 341 16.83 -14.75 -6.97
C ASP A 341 17.28 -14.92 -5.51
N LYS A 342 18.54 -14.56 -5.23
CA LYS A 342 19.13 -14.72 -3.88
C LYS A 342 18.45 -13.89 -2.81
N LYS A 343 17.98 -12.69 -3.17
CA LYS A 343 17.26 -11.82 -2.24
C LYS A 343 15.93 -12.46 -1.83
N LEU A 344 15.17 -12.98 -2.82
CA LEU A 344 13.95 -13.71 -2.55
C LEU A 344 14.20 -14.92 -1.67
N GLN A 345 15.18 -15.76 -2.03
CA GLN A 345 15.51 -16.97 -1.28
C GLN A 345 15.88 -16.67 0.19
N SER A 346 16.56 -15.55 0.46
CA SER A 346 16.89 -15.14 1.83
C SER A 346 15.68 -14.73 2.67
N MET A 347 14.56 -14.34 2.02
CA MET A 347 13.33 -13.89 2.67
C MET A 347 12.35 -15.03 2.97
N LEU A 348 12.58 -16.23 2.45
CA LEU A 348 11.64 -17.35 2.59
C LEU A 348 11.58 -17.93 4.02
N HIS A 349 12.59 -17.69 4.85
CA HIS A 349 12.67 -18.20 6.22
C HIS A 349 12.39 -19.70 6.37
N GLY A 350 12.74 -20.49 5.34
CA GLY A 350 12.55 -21.94 5.34
C GLY A 350 11.17 -22.42 4.86
N THR A 351 10.33 -21.51 4.40
CA THR A 351 9.05 -21.87 3.75
C THR A 351 9.28 -22.42 2.34
N GLN A 352 8.35 -23.24 1.87
CA GLN A 352 8.32 -23.73 0.50
C GLN A 352 7.79 -22.61 -0.42
N LEU A 353 8.57 -22.30 -1.46
CA LEU A 353 8.16 -21.30 -2.45
C LEU A 353 7.31 -21.95 -3.56
N HIS A 354 6.21 -21.31 -3.90
CA HIS A 354 5.32 -21.66 -5.00
C HIS A 354 5.30 -20.55 -6.05
N PRO A 355 6.00 -20.71 -7.18
CA PRO A 355 5.92 -19.77 -8.29
C PRO A 355 4.67 -20.05 -9.14
N ILE A 356 3.74 -19.13 -9.20
CA ILE A 356 2.45 -19.31 -9.89
C ILE A 356 2.31 -18.28 -10.99
N VAL A 357 1.95 -18.74 -12.19
CA VAL A 357 1.57 -17.88 -13.32
C VAL A 357 0.06 -17.91 -13.49
N VAL A 358 -0.54 -16.71 -13.55
CA VAL A 358 -1.97 -16.52 -13.79
C VAL A 358 -2.14 -15.77 -15.10
N GLN A 359 -2.79 -16.38 -16.09
CA GLN A 359 -3.08 -15.75 -17.37
C GLN A 359 -4.59 -15.56 -17.55
N ILE A 360 -4.97 -14.29 -17.77
CA ILE A 360 -6.36 -13.88 -17.96
C ILE A 360 -6.52 -13.33 -19.38
N LYS A 361 -7.59 -13.74 -20.06
CA LYS A 361 -8.00 -13.21 -21.36
C LYS A 361 -9.37 -12.58 -21.24
N GLY A 362 -9.45 -11.25 -21.42
CA GLY A 362 -10.65 -10.50 -21.10
C GLY A 362 -10.98 -10.59 -19.61
N TYR A 363 -11.96 -11.42 -19.28
CA TYR A 363 -12.39 -11.64 -17.88
C TYR A 363 -12.21 -13.09 -17.41
N ASP A 364 -11.71 -13.95 -18.28
CA ASP A 364 -11.57 -15.37 -18.01
C ASP A 364 -10.14 -15.74 -17.68
N ALA A 365 -9.95 -16.43 -16.56
CA ALA A 365 -8.69 -17.06 -16.24
C ALA A 365 -8.53 -18.29 -17.17
N ILE A 366 -7.71 -18.13 -18.23
CA ILE A 366 -7.53 -19.18 -19.24
C ILE A 366 -6.45 -20.19 -18.86
N ARG A 367 -5.53 -19.80 -17.95
CA ARG A 367 -4.48 -20.69 -17.47
C ARG A 367 -3.96 -20.24 -16.10
N ILE A 368 -3.84 -21.17 -15.17
CA ILE A 368 -3.26 -20.96 -13.84
C ILE A 368 -2.41 -22.18 -13.51
N GLU A 369 -1.11 -22.02 -13.38
CA GLU A 369 -0.20 -23.15 -13.11
C GLU A 369 0.96 -22.72 -12.21
N GLU A 370 1.39 -23.65 -11.35
CA GLU A 370 2.62 -23.56 -10.60
C GLU A 370 3.80 -23.99 -11.48
N VAL A 371 4.85 -23.19 -11.54
CA VAL A 371 6.00 -23.37 -12.40
C VAL A 371 7.15 -23.97 -11.59
N GLY A 372 7.59 -25.17 -11.95
CA GLY A 372 8.72 -25.85 -11.30
C GLY A 372 8.37 -26.68 -10.06
N GLY A 373 7.10 -26.81 -9.70
CA GLY A 373 6.60 -27.75 -8.72
C GLY A 373 6.56 -29.19 -9.24
N GLY A 374 7.68 -29.70 -9.66
CA GLY A 374 7.86 -31.12 -9.98
C GLY A 374 8.57 -31.82 -8.84
N LYS A 375 7.88 -32.77 -8.20
CA LYS A 375 8.23 -33.66 -7.08
C LYS A 375 9.70 -33.81 -6.76
#